data_b8d72583a366e8629073cf85e82be84f
#
_entry.id   b8d72583a366e8629073cf85e82be84f
#
_cell.length_a   1.000
_cell.length_b   1.000
_cell.length_c   1.000
_cell.angle_alpha   90.00
_cell.angle_beta   90.00
_cell.angle_gamma   90.00
#
_symmetry.space_group_name_H-M   'P 1'
#
loop_
_entity.id
_entity.type
_entity.pdbx_description
1 polymer ?
#
loop_
_entity_poly.entity_id
_entity_poly.type
_entity_poly.pdbx_seq_one_letter_code
_entity_poly.pdbx_strand_id
1 'polypeptide(L)'
;METTANGGLKLNYKRTALIGFAFFGILLLWQVYDTWCPTFLTDIFAKRFYNMTSAQLKASDPDKILEVQWIVGIIMACDNLAALILLPIFGNLSDKTRTPIGKRMPYILVGTFIAAVAFPFIPLFFHYNNIAAMVAMMGVVLIFMMMYRNPAVALMPDITPKPLRAKANGIINIMGYFGGFFAVVLGMFKMMKLTNYINASPAERSVSLWTIELPFLIASVLMVISALVLFKTIMENELAEKLKDEMELGEQLAAVATPIDDDRPMSRENKAMLLAILGAEFLWFMSDNALGTYINNYVIYYLESVSSKTSTLTIIGGVCSVAGFAIAGFIADKIGRKWTISAGLMITFIGLVLMCFVRPTGTVMASAEHGEFTFPTLLFVVWAFKGFGMALVHNCSFPMVVELCSSKKIGKFTGYYYAASMSAQTVTPILLGLVLKAAMAWRALPVYATILTLLSCTVFTALVKNIKAGKVANVTGIEALGADD
;
A
#
# COMPACT_ATOMS: atom_id res chain seq x y z
N MET A 1 -37.46 24.03 -0.12
CA MET A 1 -37.00 22.90 0.72
C MET A 1 -35.96 22.16 -0.08
N GLU A 2 -34.68 22.39 0.20
CA GLU A 2 -33.59 21.59 -0.35
C GLU A 2 -33.70 20.20 0.27
N THR A 3 -34.21 19.25 -0.48
CA THR A 3 -34.05 17.83 -0.15
C THR A 3 -32.57 17.53 -0.15
N THR A 4 -31.98 17.34 1.02
CA THR A 4 -30.59 16.91 1.17
C THR A 4 -30.36 15.70 0.27
N ALA A 5 -29.32 15.72 -0.56
CA ALA A 5 -28.98 14.69 -1.57
C ALA A 5 -28.95 13.25 -0.99
N ASN A 6 -28.99 13.10 0.32
CA ASN A 6 -28.93 11.84 1.05
C ASN A 6 -30.30 11.37 1.60
N GLY A 7 -31.44 11.99 1.21
CA GLY A 7 -32.77 11.56 1.69
C GLY A 7 -32.93 11.47 3.21
N GLY A 8 -32.18 12.25 4.01
CA GLY A 8 -32.21 12.23 5.47
C GLY A 8 -31.33 11.16 6.14
N LEU A 9 -30.67 10.27 5.38
CA LEU A 9 -29.73 9.28 5.92
C LEU A 9 -28.53 9.95 6.58
N LYS A 10 -28.15 9.47 7.77
CA LYS A 10 -27.01 9.98 8.54
C LYS A 10 -25.97 8.88 8.78
N LEU A 11 -24.69 9.19 8.50
CA LEU A 11 -23.60 8.25 8.80
C LEU A 11 -23.36 8.16 10.30
N ASN A 12 -23.30 6.92 10.82
CA ASN A 12 -22.88 6.68 12.19
C ASN A 12 -21.33 6.60 12.25
N TYR A 13 -20.70 7.74 12.51
CA TYR A 13 -19.24 7.89 12.58
C TYR A 13 -18.56 6.93 13.55
N LYS A 14 -19.17 6.70 14.74
CA LYS A 14 -18.62 5.79 15.75
C LYS A 14 -18.58 4.35 15.22
N ARG A 15 -19.69 3.87 14.65
CA ARG A 15 -19.76 2.54 14.05
C ARG A 15 -18.76 2.39 12.90
N THR A 16 -18.67 3.38 12.01
CA THR A 16 -17.73 3.38 10.88
C THR A 16 -16.28 3.35 11.36
N ALA A 17 -15.93 4.14 12.38
CA ALA A 17 -14.58 4.10 12.97
C ALA A 17 -14.26 2.73 13.60
N LEU A 18 -15.26 2.07 14.24
CA LEU A 18 -15.07 0.71 14.79
C LEU A 18 -14.84 -0.34 13.70
N ILE A 19 -15.49 -0.23 12.53
CA ILE A 19 -15.16 -1.05 11.35
C ILE A 19 -13.72 -0.79 10.89
N GLY A 20 -13.26 0.45 10.98
CA GLY A 20 -11.91 0.87 10.65
C GLY A 20 -10.80 0.16 11.43
N PHE A 21 -11.08 -0.48 12.58
CA PHE A 21 -10.10 -1.31 13.28
C PHE A 21 -9.65 -2.52 12.46
N ALA A 22 -10.49 -3.04 11.56
CA ALA A 22 -10.05 -4.06 10.60
C ALA A 22 -8.92 -3.53 9.70
N PHE A 23 -9.09 -2.32 9.18
CA PHE A 23 -8.10 -1.65 8.31
C PHE A 23 -6.83 -1.27 9.08
N PHE A 24 -6.97 -0.85 10.34
CA PHE A 24 -5.82 -0.62 11.22
C PHE A 24 -4.93 -1.87 11.31
N GLY A 25 -5.51 -3.05 11.57
CA GLY A 25 -4.78 -4.31 11.65
C GLY A 25 -4.12 -4.71 10.32
N ILE A 26 -4.82 -4.51 9.19
CA ILE A 26 -4.31 -4.81 7.86
C ILE A 26 -3.06 -3.96 7.58
N LEU A 27 -3.16 -2.64 7.63
CA LEU A 27 -2.07 -1.75 7.25
C LEU A 27 -0.91 -1.78 8.27
N LEU A 28 -1.19 -2.08 9.54
CA LEU A 28 -0.14 -2.31 10.54
C LEU A 28 0.75 -3.50 10.15
N LEU A 29 0.15 -4.65 9.81
CA LEU A 29 0.90 -5.85 9.43
C LEU A 29 1.67 -5.62 8.13
N TRP A 30 1.01 -5.11 7.09
CA TRP A 30 1.65 -4.86 5.80
C TRP A 30 2.85 -3.93 5.92
N GLN A 31 2.73 -2.84 6.69
CA GLN A 31 3.83 -1.90 6.87
C GLN A 31 5.05 -2.54 7.56
N VAL A 32 4.83 -3.42 8.54
CA VAL A 32 5.95 -4.17 9.16
C VAL A 32 6.53 -5.18 8.16
N TYR A 33 5.68 -5.94 7.47
CA TYR A 33 6.09 -6.93 6.47
C TYR A 33 6.96 -6.30 5.38
N ASP A 34 6.46 -5.25 4.73
CA ASP A 34 7.13 -4.59 3.60
C ASP A 34 8.44 -3.90 3.99
N THR A 35 8.52 -3.41 5.24
CA THR A 35 9.73 -2.74 5.72
C THR A 35 10.84 -3.74 6.08
N TRP A 36 10.49 -4.89 6.66
CA TRP A 36 11.49 -5.80 7.27
C TRP A 36 11.82 -7.00 6.39
N CYS A 37 10.83 -7.60 5.72
CA CYS A 37 11.04 -8.84 4.97
C CYS A 37 12.03 -8.71 3.82
N PRO A 38 12.08 -7.63 3.01
CA PRO A 38 13.09 -7.49 1.96
C PRO A 38 14.53 -7.53 2.50
N THR A 39 14.75 -6.94 3.67
CA THR A 39 16.08 -6.94 4.29
C THR A 39 16.43 -8.30 4.89
N PHE A 40 15.46 -9.00 5.52
CA PHE A 40 15.65 -10.38 5.98
C PHE A 40 16.02 -11.31 4.82
N LEU A 41 15.28 -11.22 3.72
CA LEU A 41 15.55 -11.99 2.51
C LEU A 41 16.95 -11.68 1.95
N THR A 42 17.35 -10.42 1.93
CA THR A 42 18.70 -10.04 1.48
C THR A 42 19.78 -10.67 2.34
N ASP A 43 19.67 -10.61 3.68
CA ASP A 43 20.69 -11.19 4.58
C ASP A 43 20.74 -12.73 4.52
N ILE A 44 19.57 -13.39 4.48
CA ILE A 44 19.49 -14.86 4.46
C ILE A 44 19.99 -15.44 3.13
N PHE A 45 19.73 -14.79 2.00
CA PHE A 45 20.25 -15.20 0.70
C PHE A 45 21.73 -14.85 0.52
N ALA A 46 22.22 -13.75 1.11
CA ALA A 46 23.65 -13.48 1.19
C ALA A 46 24.39 -14.62 1.91
N LYS A 47 23.88 -15.09 3.05
CA LYS A 47 24.43 -16.26 3.75
C LYS A 47 24.34 -17.53 2.91
N ARG A 48 23.24 -17.74 2.23
CA ARG A 48 23.02 -18.97 1.43
C ARG A 48 23.94 -19.08 0.22
N PHE A 49 24.20 -17.97 -0.49
CA PHE A 49 24.99 -17.97 -1.74
C PHE A 49 26.47 -17.70 -1.49
N TYR A 50 26.82 -16.88 -0.49
CA TYR A 50 28.18 -16.41 -0.29
C TYR A 50 28.76 -16.83 1.08
N ASN A 51 28.00 -17.50 1.90
CA ASN A 51 28.37 -17.89 3.28
C ASN A 51 28.80 -16.69 4.15
N MET A 52 28.26 -15.52 3.86
CA MET A 52 28.54 -14.23 4.55
C MET A 52 27.20 -13.56 4.92
N THR A 53 27.20 -12.84 6.04
CA THR A 53 26.07 -11.95 6.34
C THR A 53 26.02 -10.81 5.34
N SER A 54 24.86 -10.18 5.14
CA SER A 54 24.76 -9.03 4.23
C SER A 54 25.70 -7.89 4.62
N ALA A 55 25.97 -7.69 5.94
CA ALA A 55 26.94 -6.71 6.41
C ALA A 55 28.39 -7.07 6.02
N GLN A 56 28.77 -8.34 6.19
CA GLN A 56 30.11 -8.83 5.77
C GLN A 56 30.27 -8.77 4.25
N LEU A 57 29.23 -9.18 3.52
CA LEU A 57 29.25 -9.15 2.07
C LEU A 57 29.38 -7.71 1.56
N LYS A 58 28.66 -6.76 2.16
CA LYS A 58 28.77 -5.33 1.85
C LYS A 58 30.17 -4.80 2.08
N ALA A 59 30.85 -5.21 3.16
CA ALA A 59 32.20 -4.76 3.46
C ALA A 59 33.27 -5.34 2.53
N SER A 60 33.08 -6.58 2.03
CA SER A 60 34.01 -7.27 1.13
C SER A 60 33.74 -7.02 -0.34
N ASP A 61 32.48 -7.08 -0.76
CA ASP A 61 32.06 -6.98 -2.15
C ASP A 61 30.60 -6.48 -2.22
N PRO A 62 30.37 -5.14 -2.20
CA PRO A 62 29.03 -4.56 -2.18
C PRO A 62 28.15 -4.96 -3.37
N ASP A 63 28.77 -5.28 -4.51
CA ASP A 63 28.04 -5.60 -5.74
C ASP A 63 27.31 -6.94 -5.64
N LYS A 64 27.82 -7.88 -4.86
CA LYS A 64 27.14 -9.17 -4.62
C LYS A 64 25.82 -9.07 -3.86
N ILE A 65 25.60 -7.99 -3.10
CA ILE A 65 24.29 -7.72 -2.51
C ILE A 65 23.24 -7.47 -3.60
N LEU A 66 23.63 -6.85 -4.70
CA LEU A 66 22.73 -6.60 -5.83
C LEU A 66 22.39 -7.90 -6.58
N GLU A 67 23.30 -8.88 -6.57
CA GLU A 67 23.05 -10.17 -7.20
C GLU A 67 21.89 -10.95 -6.53
N VAL A 68 21.59 -10.74 -5.25
CA VAL A 68 20.51 -11.43 -4.56
C VAL A 68 19.16 -10.72 -4.70
N GLN A 69 19.11 -9.45 -5.17
CA GLN A 69 17.88 -8.66 -5.19
C GLN A 69 16.79 -9.22 -6.12
N TRP A 70 17.15 -9.97 -7.17
CA TRP A 70 16.16 -10.59 -8.05
C TRP A 70 15.31 -11.65 -7.35
N ILE A 71 15.92 -12.46 -6.46
CA ILE A 71 15.16 -13.48 -5.71
C ILE A 71 14.34 -12.84 -4.59
N VAL A 72 14.86 -11.79 -3.96
CA VAL A 72 14.10 -10.95 -3.03
C VAL A 72 12.86 -10.39 -3.73
N GLY A 73 13.02 -9.84 -4.94
CA GLY A 73 11.93 -9.32 -5.75
C GLY A 73 10.87 -10.37 -6.11
N ILE A 74 11.29 -11.59 -6.48
CA ILE A 74 10.35 -12.69 -6.77
C ILE A 74 9.51 -13.04 -5.53
N ILE A 75 10.14 -13.18 -4.36
CA ILE A 75 9.42 -13.55 -3.14
C ILE A 75 8.48 -12.43 -2.71
N MET A 76 8.91 -11.17 -2.78
CA MET A 76 8.06 -10.03 -2.47
C MET A 76 6.92 -9.80 -3.48
N ALA A 77 7.09 -10.24 -4.74
CA ALA A 77 6.01 -10.17 -5.72
C ALA A 77 4.90 -11.22 -5.49
N CYS A 78 5.19 -12.28 -4.74
CA CYS A 78 4.22 -13.33 -4.47
C CYS A 78 3.02 -12.84 -3.65
N ASP A 79 3.17 -11.77 -2.86
CA ASP A 79 2.08 -11.16 -2.09
C ASP A 79 1.01 -10.56 -3.02
N ASN A 80 1.42 -9.76 -3.99
CA ASN A 80 0.53 -9.15 -4.97
C ASN A 80 -0.09 -10.18 -5.92
N LEU A 81 0.69 -11.20 -6.31
CA LEU A 81 0.17 -12.31 -7.10
C LEU A 81 -0.87 -13.13 -6.29
N ALA A 82 -0.58 -13.41 -5.02
CA ALA A 82 -1.52 -14.08 -4.13
C ALA A 82 -2.80 -13.25 -3.94
N ALA A 83 -2.68 -11.92 -3.78
CA ALA A 83 -3.82 -11.01 -3.69
C ALA A 83 -4.70 -11.10 -4.93
N LEU A 84 -4.12 -11.02 -6.12
CA LEU A 84 -4.85 -11.10 -7.39
C LEU A 84 -5.71 -12.37 -7.51
N ILE A 85 -5.21 -13.49 -6.99
CA ILE A 85 -5.88 -14.80 -7.08
C ILE A 85 -6.82 -15.03 -5.88
N LEU A 86 -6.35 -14.78 -4.66
CA LEU A 86 -7.04 -15.20 -3.44
C LEU A 86 -8.12 -14.22 -2.98
N LEU A 87 -7.99 -12.91 -3.24
CA LEU A 87 -9.00 -11.94 -2.84
C LEU A 87 -10.38 -12.23 -3.46
N PRO A 88 -10.51 -12.48 -4.79
CA PRO A 88 -11.79 -12.88 -5.37
C PRO A 88 -12.33 -14.20 -4.82
N ILE A 89 -11.47 -15.18 -4.54
CA ILE A 89 -11.85 -16.48 -3.99
C ILE A 89 -12.47 -16.30 -2.60
N PHE A 90 -11.76 -15.65 -1.68
CA PHE A 90 -12.26 -15.44 -0.31
C PHE A 90 -13.44 -14.46 -0.27
N GLY A 91 -13.51 -13.49 -1.17
CA GLY A 91 -14.68 -12.64 -1.32
C GLY A 91 -15.93 -13.44 -1.65
N ASN A 92 -15.87 -14.24 -2.72
CA ASN A 92 -16.99 -15.08 -3.16
C ASN A 92 -17.37 -16.14 -2.10
N LEU A 93 -16.36 -16.71 -1.42
CA LEU A 93 -16.59 -17.70 -0.37
C LEU A 93 -17.32 -17.07 0.83
N SER A 94 -16.91 -15.88 1.26
CA SER A 94 -17.54 -15.16 2.37
C SER A 94 -18.96 -14.66 2.01
N ASP A 95 -19.23 -14.33 0.73
CA ASP A 95 -20.57 -13.97 0.28
C ASP A 95 -21.59 -15.13 0.40
N LYS A 96 -21.13 -16.35 0.23
CA LYS A 96 -21.97 -17.58 0.33
C LYS A 96 -22.11 -18.08 1.75
N THR A 97 -21.27 -17.65 2.65
CA THR A 97 -21.25 -18.15 4.04
C THR A 97 -22.43 -17.57 4.83
N ARG A 98 -23.02 -18.39 5.69
CA ARG A 98 -24.07 -18.02 6.63
C ARG A 98 -23.74 -18.58 8.00
N THR A 99 -23.44 -17.73 8.96
CA THR A 99 -23.15 -18.16 10.35
C THR A 99 -23.89 -17.25 11.36
N PRO A 100 -24.04 -17.71 12.61
CA PRO A 100 -24.66 -16.90 13.66
C PRO A 100 -23.95 -15.57 13.93
N ILE A 101 -22.63 -15.49 13.68
CA ILE A 101 -21.81 -14.28 13.88
C ILE A 101 -21.70 -13.40 12.64
N GLY A 102 -22.36 -13.77 11.54
CA GLY A 102 -22.33 -13.05 10.26
C GLY A 102 -21.66 -13.84 9.13
N LYS A 103 -21.62 -13.26 7.93
CA LYS A 103 -21.00 -13.88 6.74
C LYS A 103 -19.51 -13.52 6.62
N ARG A 104 -19.10 -12.32 7.07
CA ARG A 104 -17.72 -11.80 6.98
C ARG A 104 -16.90 -12.13 8.22
N MET A 105 -17.50 -12.04 9.39
CA MET A 105 -16.82 -12.14 10.68
C MET A 105 -16.00 -13.42 10.87
N PRO A 106 -16.44 -14.64 10.47
CA PRO A 106 -15.64 -15.85 10.61
C PRO A 106 -14.30 -15.78 9.86
N TYR A 107 -14.31 -15.23 8.65
CA TYR A 107 -13.09 -15.06 7.83
C TYR A 107 -12.14 -14.03 8.45
N ILE A 108 -12.68 -12.93 8.97
CA ILE A 108 -11.91 -11.90 9.65
C ILE A 108 -11.21 -12.49 10.88
N LEU A 109 -11.95 -13.20 11.74
CA LEU A 109 -11.38 -13.76 12.98
C LEU A 109 -10.35 -14.85 12.70
N VAL A 110 -10.70 -15.86 11.89
CA VAL A 110 -9.79 -16.98 11.58
C VAL A 110 -8.57 -16.49 10.83
N GLY A 111 -8.75 -15.66 9.80
CA GLY A 111 -7.65 -15.09 9.03
C GLY A 111 -6.70 -14.27 9.90
N THR A 112 -7.24 -13.37 10.73
CA THR A 112 -6.45 -12.56 11.66
C THR A 112 -5.68 -13.43 12.66
N PHE A 113 -6.35 -14.39 13.30
CA PHE A 113 -5.73 -15.20 14.35
C PHE A 113 -4.55 -16.03 13.80
N ILE A 114 -4.77 -16.72 12.67
CA ILE A 114 -3.71 -17.56 12.08
C ILE A 114 -2.56 -16.69 11.55
N ALA A 115 -2.86 -15.57 10.88
CA ALA A 115 -1.83 -14.65 10.43
C ALA A 115 -1.03 -14.07 11.60
N ALA A 116 -1.70 -13.66 12.70
CA ALA A 116 -1.04 -13.12 13.88
C ALA A 116 -0.15 -14.13 14.59
N VAL A 117 -0.56 -15.40 14.63
CA VAL A 117 0.27 -16.47 15.21
C VAL A 117 1.47 -16.77 14.30
N ALA A 118 1.27 -16.79 12.97
CA ALA A 118 2.35 -17.10 12.02
C ALA A 118 3.38 -15.96 11.87
N PHE A 119 2.95 -14.71 12.05
CA PHE A 119 3.78 -13.53 11.76
C PHE A 119 5.09 -13.46 12.55
N PRO A 120 5.13 -13.70 13.87
CA PRO A 120 6.38 -13.73 14.65
C PRO A 120 7.35 -14.84 14.25
N PHE A 121 6.87 -15.93 13.63
CA PHE A 121 7.76 -17.00 13.17
C PHE A 121 8.64 -16.58 11.97
N ILE A 122 8.30 -15.50 11.26
CA ILE A 122 9.13 -14.98 10.17
C ILE A 122 10.50 -14.54 10.69
N PRO A 123 10.63 -13.56 11.63
CA PRO A 123 11.91 -13.18 12.20
C PRO A 123 12.58 -14.32 13.00
N LEU A 124 11.81 -15.20 13.63
CA LEU A 124 12.34 -16.35 14.34
C LEU A 124 13.10 -17.29 13.40
N PHE A 125 12.50 -17.72 12.29
CA PHE A 125 13.16 -18.58 11.31
C PHE A 125 14.27 -17.86 10.54
N PHE A 126 14.15 -16.56 10.34
CA PHE A 126 15.27 -15.73 9.86
C PHE A 126 16.46 -15.80 10.83
N HIS A 127 16.24 -15.64 12.12
CA HIS A 127 17.29 -15.73 13.16
C HIS A 127 18.01 -17.10 13.13
N TYR A 128 17.26 -18.19 13.01
CA TYR A 128 17.81 -19.55 12.90
C TYR A 128 18.32 -19.91 11.49
N ASN A 129 18.36 -18.94 10.57
CA ASN A 129 18.85 -19.11 9.20
C ASN A 129 18.12 -20.25 8.42
N ASN A 130 16.85 -20.46 8.70
CA ASN A 130 16.01 -21.45 8.01
C ASN A 130 15.16 -20.80 6.93
N ILE A 131 15.70 -20.74 5.69
CA ILE A 131 15.05 -20.10 4.54
C ILE A 131 13.69 -20.73 4.24
N ALA A 132 13.63 -22.06 4.21
CA ALA A 132 12.42 -22.78 3.82
C ALA A 132 11.27 -22.51 4.81
N ALA A 133 11.55 -22.55 6.11
CA ALA A 133 10.55 -22.28 7.14
C ALA A 133 10.14 -20.80 7.14
N MET A 134 11.08 -19.87 6.94
CA MET A 134 10.77 -18.44 6.85
C MET A 134 9.85 -18.13 5.67
N VAL A 135 10.18 -18.61 4.47
CA VAL A 135 9.36 -18.39 3.26
C VAL A 135 8.00 -19.09 3.38
N ALA A 136 7.95 -20.29 4.00
CA ALA A 136 6.69 -20.97 4.27
C ALA A 136 5.80 -20.15 5.22
N MET A 137 6.35 -19.55 6.28
CA MET A 137 5.57 -18.70 7.19
C MET A 137 5.12 -17.40 6.50
N MET A 138 5.96 -16.79 5.66
CA MET A 138 5.53 -15.69 4.80
C MET A 138 4.32 -16.10 3.95
N GLY A 139 4.35 -17.27 3.32
CA GLY A 139 3.22 -17.80 2.54
C GLY A 139 1.96 -18.01 3.38
N VAL A 140 2.09 -18.58 4.58
CA VAL A 140 0.96 -18.73 5.52
C VAL A 140 0.35 -17.38 5.86
N VAL A 141 1.18 -16.41 6.26
CA VAL A 141 0.72 -15.04 6.57
C VAL A 141 -0.03 -14.44 5.39
N LEU A 142 0.51 -14.55 4.16
CA LEU A 142 -0.13 -14.02 2.96
C LEU A 142 -1.51 -14.63 2.69
N ILE A 143 -1.63 -15.96 2.76
CA ILE A 143 -2.90 -16.65 2.51
C ILE A 143 -3.98 -16.19 3.51
N PHE A 144 -3.65 -16.16 4.81
CA PHE A 144 -4.61 -15.81 5.85
C PHE A 144 -4.88 -14.29 5.90
N MET A 145 -3.93 -13.46 5.48
CA MET A 145 -4.18 -12.04 5.27
C MET A 145 -5.15 -11.79 4.11
N MET A 146 -5.04 -12.53 3.00
CA MET A 146 -6.01 -12.42 1.90
C MET A 146 -7.40 -12.93 2.31
N MET A 147 -7.44 -13.99 3.14
CA MET A 147 -8.68 -14.49 3.75
C MET A 147 -9.35 -13.44 4.64
N TYR A 148 -8.58 -12.64 5.37
CA TYR A 148 -9.04 -11.57 6.24
C TYR A 148 -9.43 -10.30 5.47
N ARG A 149 -8.55 -9.83 4.57
CA ARG A 149 -8.62 -8.49 3.93
C ARG A 149 -9.92 -8.30 3.16
N ASN A 150 -10.28 -9.19 2.25
CA ASN A 150 -11.44 -8.98 1.39
C ASN A 150 -12.77 -8.97 2.16
N PRO A 151 -13.06 -9.91 3.09
CA PRO A 151 -14.25 -9.81 3.94
C PRO A 151 -14.28 -8.55 4.81
N ALA A 152 -13.12 -8.07 5.30
CA ALA A 152 -13.03 -6.84 6.07
C ALA A 152 -13.40 -5.60 5.24
N VAL A 153 -12.93 -5.53 4.00
CA VAL A 153 -13.31 -4.46 3.04
C VAL A 153 -14.80 -4.52 2.71
N ALA A 154 -15.33 -5.72 2.48
CA ALA A 154 -16.73 -5.93 2.13
C ALA A 154 -17.70 -5.67 3.30
N LEU A 155 -17.24 -5.74 4.55
CA LEU A 155 -18.08 -5.52 5.73
C LEU A 155 -18.67 -4.10 5.76
N MET A 156 -17.90 -3.08 5.37
CA MET A 156 -18.40 -1.69 5.39
C MET A 156 -19.57 -1.47 4.43
N PRO A 157 -19.53 -1.82 3.14
CA PRO A 157 -20.67 -1.65 2.24
C PRO A 157 -21.86 -2.56 2.58
N ASP A 158 -21.64 -3.68 3.28
CA ASP A 158 -22.72 -4.57 3.71
C ASP A 158 -23.61 -3.94 4.80
N ILE A 159 -23.12 -2.95 5.55
CA ILE A 159 -23.84 -2.29 6.66
C ILE A 159 -23.85 -0.75 6.53
N THR A 160 -23.63 -0.24 5.33
CA THR A 160 -23.66 1.22 5.05
C THR A 160 -24.46 1.51 3.78
N PRO A 161 -25.52 2.35 3.85
CA PRO A 161 -26.32 2.74 2.71
C PRO A 161 -25.47 3.35 1.58
N LYS A 162 -25.81 3.05 0.33
CA LYS A 162 -25.03 3.47 -0.87
C LYS A 162 -24.62 4.95 -0.88
N PRO A 163 -25.51 5.94 -0.57
CA PRO A 163 -25.12 7.35 -0.62
C PRO A 163 -24.06 7.76 0.44
N LEU A 164 -23.87 6.93 1.47
CA LEU A 164 -22.94 7.20 2.59
C LEU A 164 -21.63 6.42 2.50
N ARG A 165 -21.51 5.47 1.54
CA ARG A 165 -20.35 4.58 1.42
C ARG A 165 -19.05 5.32 1.20
N ALA A 166 -19.04 6.35 0.36
CA ALA A 166 -17.84 7.14 0.11
C ALA A 166 -17.29 7.81 1.38
N LYS A 167 -18.16 8.42 2.19
CA LYS A 167 -17.76 9.00 3.49
C LYS A 167 -17.30 7.94 4.48
N ALA A 168 -17.96 6.79 4.51
CA ALA A 168 -17.58 5.68 5.37
C ALA A 168 -16.20 5.14 4.97
N ASN A 169 -15.94 4.97 3.68
CA ASN A 169 -14.66 4.52 3.16
C ASN A 169 -13.50 5.44 3.58
N GLY A 170 -13.68 6.76 3.45
CA GLY A 170 -12.69 7.73 3.92
C GLY A 170 -12.32 7.55 5.40
N ILE A 171 -13.30 7.26 6.27
CA ILE A 171 -13.06 7.07 7.71
C ILE A 171 -12.30 5.78 7.98
N ILE A 172 -12.69 4.66 7.35
CA ILE A 172 -12.03 3.37 7.58
C ILE A 172 -10.58 3.39 7.08
N ASN A 173 -10.31 4.08 5.98
CA ASN A 173 -8.95 4.23 5.46
C ASN A 173 -8.09 5.11 6.38
N ILE A 174 -8.63 6.19 6.93
CA ILE A 174 -7.91 6.97 7.95
C ILE A 174 -7.50 6.08 9.12
N MET A 175 -8.37 5.18 9.58
CA MET A 175 -8.03 4.22 10.64
C MET A 175 -6.95 3.25 10.19
N GLY A 176 -6.96 2.81 8.93
CA GLY A 176 -5.90 2.01 8.33
C GLY A 176 -4.56 2.73 8.33
N TYR A 177 -4.52 3.97 7.86
CA TYR A 177 -3.30 4.80 7.88
C TYR A 177 -2.74 5.01 9.29
N PHE A 178 -3.59 5.10 10.32
CA PHE A 178 -3.11 5.08 11.72
C PHE A 178 -2.38 3.79 12.06
N GLY A 179 -2.83 2.63 11.56
CA GLY A 179 -2.13 1.35 11.74
C GLY A 179 -0.75 1.36 11.05
N GLY A 180 -0.69 1.78 9.79
CA GLY A 180 0.57 1.93 9.05
C GLY A 180 1.51 2.93 9.72
N PHE A 181 1.02 4.09 10.15
CA PHE A 181 1.81 5.08 10.88
C PHE A 181 2.37 4.51 12.20
N PHE A 182 1.56 3.76 12.94
CA PHE A 182 2.02 3.12 14.18
C PHE A 182 3.17 2.14 13.90
N ALA A 183 3.07 1.32 12.84
CA ALA A 183 4.15 0.43 12.43
C ALA A 183 5.44 1.18 12.07
N VAL A 184 5.33 2.32 11.39
CA VAL A 184 6.49 3.18 11.06
C VAL A 184 7.13 3.73 12.33
N VAL A 185 6.33 4.17 13.30
CA VAL A 185 6.82 4.65 14.60
C VAL A 185 7.53 3.54 15.37
N LEU A 186 7.02 2.30 15.35
CA LEU A 186 7.71 1.16 15.95
C LEU A 186 9.13 0.99 15.39
N GLY A 187 9.32 1.13 14.08
CA GLY A 187 10.63 1.05 13.43
C GLY A 187 11.64 2.14 13.83
N MET A 188 11.18 3.22 14.48
CA MET A 188 12.05 4.31 14.95
C MET A 188 12.66 4.05 16.32
N PHE A 189 12.10 3.15 17.14
CA PHE A 189 12.65 2.85 18.47
C PHE A 189 14.01 2.15 18.37
N LYS A 190 14.96 2.57 19.22
CA LYS A 190 16.33 2.02 19.25
C LYS A 190 16.35 0.50 19.45
N MET A 191 15.46 -0.03 20.28
CA MET A 191 15.35 -1.46 20.58
C MET A 191 14.84 -2.30 19.39
N MET A 192 14.29 -1.66 18.34
CA MET A 192 13.70 -2.32 17.17
C MET A 192 14.45 -1.97 15.88
N LYS A 193 15.72 -1.55 15.99
CA LYS A 193 16.53 -1.17 14.82
C LYS A 193 17.07 -2.41 14.12
N LEU A 194 16.47 -2.73 12.98
CA LEU A 194 16.90 -3.81 12.09
C LEU A 194 18.39 -3.73 11.74
N THR A 195 18.91 -2.54 11.48
CA THR A 195 20.32 -2.31 11.14
C THR A 195 21.27 -2.78 12.23
N ASN A 196 20.91 -2.58 13.51
CA ASN A 196 21.73 -3.05 14.63
C ASN A 196 21.87 -4.58 14.64
N TYR A 197 20.78 -5.29 14.34
CA TYR A 197 20.81 -6.74 14.23
C TYR A 197 21.65 -7.22 13.04
N ILE A 198 21.49 -6.60 11.87
CA ILE A 198 22.19 -7.01 10.65
C ILE A 198 23.70 -6.79 10.77
N ASN A 199 24.11 -5.67 11.39
CA ASN A 199 25.52 -5.33 11.58
C ASN A 199 26.16 -6.04 12.79
N ALA A 200 25.36 -6.65 13.68
CA ALA A 200 25.87 -7.36 14.85
C ALA A 200 26.69 -8.61 14.46
N SER A 201 27.68 -8.91 15.28
CA SER A 201 28.45 -10.16 15.17
C SER A 201 27.55 -11.39 15.40
N PRO A 202 27.92 -12.59 14.92
CA PRO A 202 27.12 -13.80 15.15
C PRO A 202 26.82 -14.09 16.64
N ALA A 203 27.75 -13.77 17.54
CA ALA A 203 27.56 -13.93 18.98
C ALA A 203 26.54 -12.93 19.55
N GLU A 204 26.60 -11.66 19.11
CA GLU A 204 25.66 -10.61 19.50
C GLU A 204 24.26 -10.86 18.93
N ARG A 205 24.16 -11.42 17.72
CA ARG A 205 22.88 -11.79 17.10
C ARG A 205 22.12 -12.82 17.94
N SER A 206 22.80 -13.77 18.59
CA SER A 206 22.12 -14.76 19.43
C SER A 206 21.39 -14.13 20.63
N VAL A 207 21.87 -12.99 21.12
CA VAL A 207 21.27 -12.25 22.24
C VAL A 207 20.24 -11.21 21.77
N SER A 208 20.32 -10.77 20.50
CA SER A 208 19.53 -9.66 19.96
C SER A 208 18.26 -10.06 19.21
N LEU A 209 17.77 -11.30 19.34
CA LEU A 209 16.55 -11.78 18.71
C LEU A 209 15.36 -10.83 18.94
N TRP A 210 15.21 -10.31 20.15
CA TRP A 210 14.13 -9.38 20.49
C TRP A 210 14.13 -8.10 19.64
N THR A 211 15.25 -7.69 19.08
CA THR A 211 15.35 -6.51 18.21
C THR A 211 14.52 -6.68 16.94
N ILE A 212 14.46 -7.88 16.38
CA ILE A 212 13.71 -8.18 15.16
C ILE A 212 12.36 -8.81 15.44
N GLU A 213 12.19 -9.48 16.58
CA GLU A 213 10.96 -10.18 16.95
C GLU A 213 9.87 -9.22 17.46
N LEU A 214 10.29 -8.21 18.24
CA LEU A 214 9.36 -7.32 18.95
C LEU A 214 8.39 -6.56 18.05
N PRO A 215 8.78 -5.99 16.89
CA PRO A 215 7.83 -5.34 15.97
C PRO A 215 6.76 -6.29 15.45
N PHE A 216 7.12 -7.53 15.16
CA PHE A 216 6.20 -8.55 14.67
C PHE A 216 5.23 -9.01 15.78
N LEU A 217 5.72 -9.21 17.00
CA LEU A 217 4.88 -9.55 18.16
C LEU A 217 3.88 -8.43 18.50
N ILE A 218 4.34 -7.17 18.53
CA ILE A 218 3.47 -6.03 18.79
C ILE A 218 2.40 -5.92 17.71
N ALA A 219 2.79 -6.02 16.43
CA ALA A 219 1.84 -5.98 15.33
C ALA A 219 0.82 -7.12 15.42
N SER A 220 1.24 -8.35 15.75
CA SER A 220 0.37 -9.50 15.95
C SER A 220 -0.64 -9.28 17.07
N VAL A 221 -0.19 -8.82 18.23
CA VAL A 221 -1.07 -8.56 19.38
C VAL A 221 -2.09 -7.46 19.05
N LEU A 222 -1.66 -6.36 18.46
CA LEU A 222 -2.54 -5.25 18.10
C LEU A 222 -3.55 -5.65 17.01
N MET A 223 -3.14 -6.49 16.05
CA MET A 223 -4.03 -7.01 15.03
C MET A 223 -5.13 -7.90 15.64
N VAL A 224 -4.77 -8.78 16.57
CA VAL A 224 -5.76 -9.60 17.30
C VAL A 224 -6.68 -8.73 18.14
N ILE A 225 -6.16 -7.74 18.87
CA ILE A 225 -6.98 -6.78 19.63
C ILE A 225 -7.95 -6.06 18.71
N SER A 226 -7.50 -5.59 17.55
CA SER A 226 -8.33 -4.90 16.56
C SER A 226 -9.47 -5.79 16.06
N ALA A 227 -9.20 -7.06 15.75
CA ALA A 227 -10.22 -8.02 15.33
C ALA A 227 -11.21 -8.35 16.47
N LEU A 228 -10.74 -8.45 17.72
CA LEU A 228 -11.62 -8.66 18.89
C LEU A 228 -12.50 -7.45 19.20
N VAL A 229 -11.96 -6.23 19.05
CA VAL A 229 -12.76 -5.00 19.16
C VAL A 229 -13.84 -4.99 18.09
N LEU A 230 -13.49 -5.28 16.85
CA LEU A 230 -14.46 -5.39 15.75
C LEU A 230 -15.54 -6.41 16.07
N PHE A 231 -15.16 -7.62 16.46
CA PHE A 231 -16.11 -8.72 16.79
C PHE A 231 -17.09 -8.36 17.90
N LYS A 232 -16.58 -7.72 18.97
CA LYS A 232 -17.45 -7.34 20.12
C LYS A 232 -18.36 -6.15 19.82
N THR A 233 -18.00 -5.29 18.87
CA THR A 233 -18.71 -4.04 18.62
C THR A 233 -19.61 -4.08 17.39
N ILE A 234 -19.30 -4.94 16.41
CA ILE A 234 -20.01 -5.07 15.14
C ILE A 234 -20.68 -6.44 15.08
N MET A 235 -21.92 -6.48 15.53
CA MET A 235 -22.77 -7.67 15.38
C MET A 235 -23.40 -7.65 13.98
N GLU A 236 -22.73 -8.31 13.01
CA GLU A 236 -23.04 -8.20 11.58
C GLU A 236 -24.52 -8.51 11.29
N ASN A 237 -25.06 -9.63 11.82
CA ASN A 237 -26.44 -10.05 11.55
C ASN A 237 -27.48 -9.07 12.14
N GLU A 238 -27.29 -8.63 13.40
CA GLU A 238 -28.20 -7.69 14.04
C GLU A 238 -28.18 -6.33 13.35
N LEU A 239 -26.99 -5.87 12.93
CA LEU A 239 -26.86 -4.61 12.22
C LEU A 239 -27.48 -4.68 10.83
N ALA A 240 -27.31 -5.78 10.10
CA ALA A 240 -27.93 -6.00 8.80
C ALA A 240 -29.46 -5.94 8.90
N GLU A 241 -30.05 -6.53 9.96
CA GLU A 241 -31.49 -6.49 10.19
C GLU A 241 -31.95 -5.08 10.59
N LYS A 242 -31.27 -4.44 11.56
CA LYS A 242 -31.62 -3.08 12.04
C LYS A 242 -31.50 -2.00 10.94
N LEU A 243 -30.63 -2.20 9.98
CA LEU A 243 -30.35 -1.22 8.90
C LEU A 243 -31.05 -1.55 7.59
N LYS A 244 -31.88 -2.60 7.56
CA LYS A 244 -32.53 -3.07 6.35
C LYS A 244 -33.29 -1.95 5.63
N ASP A 245 -34.11 -1.20 6.35
CA ASP A 245 -34.91 -0.10 5.79
C ASP A 245 -34.03 1.05 5.27
N GLU A 246 -32.96 1.39 6.00
CA GLU A 246 -31.99 2.42 5.56
C GLU A 246 -31.21 1.96 4.33
N MET A 247 -30.89 0.68 4.24
CA MET A 247 -30.20 0.09 3.08
C MET A 247 -31.11 0.10 1.84
N GLU A 248 -32.39 -0.30 1.99
CA GLU A 248 -33.38 -0.25 0.90
C GLU A 248 -33.64 1.18 0.43
N LEU A 249 -33.78 2.14 1.37
CA LEU A 249 -33.89 3.55 1.04
C LEU A 249 -32.64 4.05 0.30
N GLY A 250 -31.45 3.67 0.76
CA GLY A 250 -30.18 4.01 0.10
C GLY A 250 -30.06 3.45 -1.31
N GLU A 251 -30.63 2.26 -1.58
CA GLU A 251 -30.69 1.69 -2.92
C GLU A 251 -31.66 2.45 -3.83
N GLN A 252 -32.83 2.81 -3.33
CA GLN A 252 -33.81 3.61 -4.06
C GLN A 252 -33.25 4.99 -4.42
N LEU A 253 -32.61 5.68 -3.47
CA LEU A 253 -31.97 6.98 -3.71
C LEU A 253 -30.85 6.90 -4.76
N ALA A 254 -30.03 5.86 -4.70
CA ALA A 254 -28.98 5.63 -5.67
C ALA A 254 -29.57 5.31 -7.07
N ALA A 255 -30.67 4.58 -7.16
CA ALA A 255 -31.34 4.29 -8.41
C ALA A 255 -31.94 5.55 -9.07
N VAL A 256 -32.49 6.46 -8.28
CA VAL A 256 -33.02 7.74 -8.77
C VAL A 256 -31.89 8.69 -9.21
N ALA A 257 -30.76 8.67 -8.53
CA ALA A 257 -29.62 9.52 -8.84
C ALA A 257 -28.85 9.09 -10.10
N THR A 258 -29.03 7.84 -10.56
CA THR A 258 -28.39 7.34 -11.78
C THR A 258 -29.25 7.68 -13.01
N PRO A 259 -28.74 8.46 -14.00
CA PRO A 259 -29.43 8.68 -15.26
C PRO A 259 -29.73 7.35 -15.94
N ILE A 260 -30.83 7.31 -16.74
CA ILE A 260 -31.19 6.16 -17.58
C ILE A 260 -29.97 5.77 -18.41
N ASP A 261 -29.48 4.56 -18.17
CA ASP A 261 -28.20 4.10 -18.68
C ASP A 261 -28.27 3.76 -20.18
N ASP A 262 -27.42 4.41 -20.95
CA ASP A 262 -27.25 4.12 -22.36
C ASP A 262 -26.40 2.85 -22.51
N ASP A 263 -27.00 1.73 -22.88
CA ASP A 263 -26.35 0.43 -23.12
C ASP A 263 -25.43 0.43 -24.36
N ARG A 264 -25.18 1.59 -24.97
CA ARG A 264 -24.32 1.72 -26.15
C ARG A 264 -22.90 1.23 -25.86
N PRO A 265 -22.25 0.59 -26.83
CA PRO A 265 -20.88 0.23 -26.72
C PRO A 265 -19.98 1.49 -26.62
N MET A 266 -19.00 1.46 -25.73
CA MET A 266 -18.04 2.55 -25.58
C MET A 266 -17.40 2.94 -26.92
N SER A 267 -17.31 4.23 -27.20
CA SER A 267 -16.68 4.75 -28.41
C SER A 267 -15.21 4.29 -28.54
N ARG A 268 -14.68 4.22 -29.75
CA ARG A 268 -13.26 3.89 -29.96
C ARG A 268 -12.35 4.88 -29.25
N GLU A 269 -12.73 6.14 -29.20
CA GLU A 269 -11.98 7.21 -28.53
C GLU A 269 -11.92 7.00 -27.01
N ASN A 270 -13.05 6.70 -26.37
CA ASN A 270 -13.10 6.42 -24.93
C ASN A 270 -12.34 5.13 -24.57
N LYS A 271 -12.36 4.11 -25.43
CA LYS A 271 -11.54 2.90 -25.23
C LYS A 271 -10.04 3.21 -25.28
N ALA A 272 -9.62 4.02 -26.27
CA ALA A 272 -8.22 4.42 -26.38
C ALA A 272 -7.78 5.26 -25.17
N MET A 273 -8.66 6.16 -24.70
CA MET A 273 -8.41 6.97 -23.51
C MET A 273 -8.33 6.13 -22.24
N LEU A 274 -9.23 5.15 -22.06
CA LEU A 274 -9.18 4.20 -20.95
C LEU A 274 -7.84 3.43 -20.96
N LEU A 275 -7.45 2.88 -22.09
CA LEU A 275 -6.18 2.16 -22.21
C LEU A 275 -4.96 3.04 -21.91
N ALA A 276 -5.01 4.32 -22.32
CA ALA A 276 -3.96 5.27 -22.01
C ALA A 276 -3.89 5.59 -20.51
N ILE A 277 -5.04 5.74 -19.84
CA ILE A 277 -5.09 5.95 -18.38
C ILE A 277 -4.55 4.71 -17.65
N LEU A 278 -5.05 3.51 -17.98
CA LEU A 278 -4.60 2.26 -17.34
C LEU A 278 -3.12 1.97 -17.63
N GLY A 279 -2.62 2.29 -18.82
CA GLY A 279 -1.20 2.16 -19.15
C GLY A 279 -0.31 3.13 -18.38
N ALA A 280 -0.74 4.39 -18.25
CA ALA A 280 -0.04 5.36 -17.41
C ALA A 280 -0.09 4.96 -15.93
N GLU A 281 -1.24 4.47 -15.47
CA GLU A 281 -1.43 3.92 -14.12
C GLU A 281 -0.46 2.79 -13.82
N PHE A 282 -0.39 1.80 -14.69
CA PHE A 282 0.55 0.70 -14.59
C PHE A 282 2.00 1.22 -14.40
N LEU A 283 2.42 2.23 -15.17
CA LEU A 283 3.76 2.80 -15.11
C LEU A 283 4.03 3.57 -13.80
N TRP A 284 3.10 4.40 -13.32
CA TRP A 284 3.33 5.11 -12.05
C TRP A 284 3.29 4.18 -10.84
N PHE A 285 2.42 3.14 -10.83
CA PHE A 285 2.45 2.11 -9.79
C PHE A 285 3.75 1.29 -9.83
N MET A 286 4.31 1.01 -11.01
CA MET A 286 5.64 0.42 -11.11
C MET A 286 6.71 1.28 -10.46
N SER A 287 6.68 2.59 -10.71
CA SER A 287 7.63 3.52 -10.08
C SER A 287 7.47 3.59 -8.57
N ASP A 288 6.25 3.71 -8.08
CA ASP A 288 5.95 3.82 -6.65
C ASP A 288 6.30 2.54 -5.89
N ASN A 289 5.90 1.39 -6.41
CA ASN A 289 6.20 0.09 -5.82
C ASN A 289 7.70 -0.23 -5.82
N ALA A 290 8.45 0.21 -6.83
CA ALA A 290 9.91 0.08 -6.86
C ALA A 290 10.57 0.72 -5.64
N LEU A 291 10.12 1.92 -5.29
CA LEU A 291 10.60 2.63 -4.10
C LEU A 291 10.09 1.96 -2.82
N GLY A 292 8.82 1.59 -2.76
CA GLY A 292 8.25 0.89 -1.59
C GLY A 292 9.04 -0.35 -1.21
N THR A 293 9.31 -1.22 -2.19
CA THR A 293 9.99 -2.51 -1.96
C THR A 293 11.47 -2.36 -1.61
N TYR A 294 12.21 -1.46 -2.28
CA TYR A 294 13.67 -1.46 -2.20
C TYR A 294 14.29 -0.30 -1.44
N ILE A 295 13.50 0.70 -1.01
CA ILE A 295 14.05 1.88 -0.33
C ILE A 295 14.78 1.56 0.97
N ASN A 296 14.29 0.59 1.75
CA ASN A 296 14.94 0.22 3.00
C ASN A 296 16.32 -0.40 2.72
N ASN A 297 16.41 -1.28 1.73
CA ASN A 297 17.69 -1.86 1.28
C ASN A 297 18.62 -0.79 0.69
N TYR A 298 18.08 0.17 -0.08
CA TYR A 298 18.84 1.30 -0.61
C TYR A 298 19.44 2.16 0.52
N VAL A 299 18.66 2.43 1.59
CA VAL A 299 19.12 3.19 2.74
C VAL A 299 20.20 2.42 3.51
N ILE A 300 20.03 1.12 3.74
CA ILE A 300 20.96 0.29 4.50
C ILE A 300 22.25 0.01 3.70
N TYR A 301 22.13 -0.44 2.47
CA TYR A 301 23.24 -0.99 1.70
C TYR A 301 23.96 0.04 0.83
N TYR A 302 23.26 1.04 0.31
CA TYR A 302 23.86 2.08 -0.54
C TYR A 302 24.19 3.35 0.24
N LEU A 303 23.26 3.86 1.03
CA LEU A 303 23.49 5.08 1.82
C LEU A 303 24.22 4.81 3.14
N GLU A 304 24.44 3.56 3.45
CA GLU A 304 25.12 3.12 4.69
C GLU A 304 24.53 3.74 5.96
N SER A 305 23.21 3.80 6.02
CA SER A 305 22.47 4.43 7.10
C SER A 305 21.52 3.45 7.79
N VAL A 306 20.85 3.91 8.82
CA VAL A 306 19.93 3.09 9.63
C VAL A 306 18.55 2.99 9.01
N SER A 307 17.90 1.83 9.13
CA SER A 307 16.53 1.60 8.64
C SER A 307 15.49 2.59 9.20
N SER A 308 15.71 3.15 10.40
CA SER A 308 14.83 4.18 10.96
C SER A 308 14.73 5.45 10.12
N LYS A 309 15.71 5.72 9.23
CA LYS A 309 15.63 6.81 8.26
C LYS A 309 14.57 6.54 7.20
N THR A 310 14.37 5.27 6.80
CA THR A 310 13.24 4.88 5.94
C THR A 310 11.91 5.21 6.59
N SER A 311 11.76 4.92 7.89
CA SER A 311 10.58 5.32 8.66
C SER A 311 10.35 6.85 8.64
N THR A 312 11.41 7.63 8.82
CA THR A 312 11.33 9.11 8.73
C THR A 312 10.90 9.57 7.34
N LEU A 313 11.42 8.96 6.28
CA LEU A 313 10.99 9.24 4.89
C LEU A 313 9.51 8.96 4.70
N THR A 314 9.03 7.81 5.19
CA THR A 314 7.60 7.43 5.09
C THR A 314 6.71 8.43 5.82
N ILE A 315 7.11 8.93 7.00
CA ILE A 315 6.36 9.96 7.72
C ILE A 315 6.31 11.27 6.93
N ILE A 316 7.44 11.74 6.41
CA ILE A 316 7.50 12.97 5.61
C ILE A 316 6.62 12.84 4.37
N GLY A 317 6.76 11.74 3.64
CA GLY A 317 5.92 11.45 2.47
C GLY A 317 4.44 11.43 2.82
N GLY A 318 4.07 10.75 3.92
CA GLY A 318 2.69 10.67 4.40
C GLY A 318 2.09 12.03 4.76
N VAL A 319 2.81 12.86 5.50
CA VAL A 319 2.36 14.23 5.84
C VAL A 319 2.15 15.07 4.58
N CYS A 320 3.09 15.00 3.63
CA CYS A 320 2.95 15.72 2.36
C CYS A 320 1.82 15.15 1.49
N SER A 321 1.56 13.84 1.56
CA SER A 321 0.41 13.22 0.89
C SER A 321 -0.92 13.73 1.46
N VAL A 322 -1.05 13.83 2.78
CA VAL A 322 -2.26 14.40 3.41
C VAL A 322 -2.50 15.83 2.93
N ALA A 323 -1.46 16.66 2.86
CA ALA A 323 -1.57 18.02 2.31
C ALA A 323 -1.99 17.99 0.83
N GLY A 324 -1.42 17.08 0.03
CA GLY A 324 -1.77 16.89 -1.37
C GLY A 324 -3.23 16.50 -1.56
N PHE A 325 -3.73 15.51 -0.81
CA PHE A 325 -5.14 15.09 -0.85
C PHE A 325 -6.08 16.22 -0.46
N ALA A 326 -5.76 17.01 0.56
CA ALA A 326 -6.59 18.11 1.02
C ALA A 326 -6.84 19.19 -0.06
N ILE A 327 -5.85 19.45 -0.91
CA ILE A 327 -5.94 20.48 -1.95
C ILE A 327 -6.21 19.95 -3.36
N ALA A 328 -6.07 18.64 -3.58
CA ALA A 328 -6.22 18.02 -4.90
C ALA A 328 -7.59 18.29 -5.54
N GLY A 329 -8.67 18.22 -4.73
CA GLY A 329 -10.03 18.54 -5.19
C GLY A 329 -10.13 19.99 -5.71
N PHE A 330 -9.63 20.96 -4.95
CA PHE A 330 -9.66 22.38 -5.35
C PHE A 330 -8.84 22.65 -6.63
N ILE A 331 -7.72 21.95 -6.78
CA ILE A 331 -6.90 22.05 -7.99
C ILE A 331 -7.64 21.43 -9.17
N ALA A 332 -8.22 20.25 -8.98
CA ALA A 332 -8.97 19.53 -10.03
C ALA A 332 -10.19 20.32 -10.51
N ASP A 333 -10.87 21.03 -9.62
CA ASP A 333 -12.01 21.88 -9.98
C ASP A 333 -11.58 23.07 -10.83
N LYS A 334 -10.38 23.64 -10.60
CA LYS A 334 -9.87 24.81 -11.33
C LYS A 334 -9.26 24.46 -12.68
N ILE A 335 -8.38 23.48 -12.75
CA ILE A 335 -7.59 23.15 -13.96
C ILE A 335 -8.04 21.85 -14.64
N GLY A 336 -8.92 21.09 -14.01
CA GLY A 336 -9.38 19.79 -14.46
C GLY A 336 -8.49 18.64 -14.02
N ARG A 337 -9.07 17.44 -13.93
CA ARG A 337 -8.38 16.23 -13.41
C ARG A 337 -7.15 15.85 -14.23
N LYS A 338 -7.21 15.93 -15.55
CA LYS A 338 -6.05 15.67 -16.42
C LYS A 338 -4.82 16.46 -15.99
N TRP A 339 -4.97 17.77 -15.87
CA TRP A 339 -3.84 18.64 -15.55
C TRP A 339 -3.39 18.50 -14.10
N THR A 340 -4.29 18.14 -13.19
CA THR A 340 -3.95 17.82 -11.80
C THR A 340 -3.08 16.57 -11.72
N ILE A 341 -3.45 15.50 -12.42
CA ILE A 341 -2.64 14.26 -12.51
C ILE A 341 -1.28 14.56 -13.17
N SER A 342 -1.28 15.27 -14.31
CA SER A 342 -0.03 15.63 -15.01
C SER A 342 0.91 16.46 -14.12
N ALA A 343 0.37 17.41 -13.36
CA ALA A 343 1.15 18.21 -12.39
C ALA A 343 1.69 17.32 -11.25
N GLY A 344 0.89 16.41 -10.71
CA GLY A 344 1.31 15.45 -9.70
C GLY A 344 2.45 14.55 -10.18
N LEU A 345 2.32 13.97 -11.37
CA LEU A 345 3.38 13.16 -12.00
C LEU A 345 4.65 13.98 -12.25
N MET A 346 4.53 15.24 -12.68
CA MET A 346 5.68 16.11 -12.91
C MET A 346 6.39 16.47 -11.61
N ILE A 347 5.64 16.77 -10.53
CA ILE A 347 6.21 17.04 -9.21
C ILE A 347 6.96 15.79 -8.71
N THR A 348 6.35 14.60 -8.82
CA THR A 348 7.00 13.33 -8.47
C THR A 348 8.26 13.10 -9.31
N PHE A 349 8.19 13.31 -10.63
CA PHE A 349 9.32 13.19 -11.53
C PHE A 349 10.50 14.09 -11.12
N ILE A 350 10.24 15.37 -10.80
CA ILE A 350 11.29 16.28 -10.34
C ILE A 350 11.93 15.76 -9.05
N GLY A 351 11.13 15.28 -8.10
CA GLY A 351 11.65 14.64 -6.88
C GLY A 351 12.54 13.44 -7.20
N LEU A 352 12.14 12.57 -8.12
CA LEU A 352 12.91 11.39 -8.50
C LEU A 352 14.18 11.72 -9.28
N VAL A 353 14.17 12.77 -10.11
CA VAL A 353 15.40 13.31 -10.74
C VAL A 353 16.39 13.75 -9.65
N LEU A 354 15.92 14.48 -8.63
CA LEU A 354 16.78 14.85 -7.50
C LEU A 354 17.33 13.62 -6.77
N MET A 355 16.54 12.53 -6.66
CA MET A 355 17.02 11.28 -6.07
C MET A 355 18.20 10.67 -6.84
N CYS A 356 18.28 10.84 -8.15
CA CYS A 356 19.42 10.33 -8.95
C CYS A 356 20.76 10.97 -8.55
N PHE A 357 20.74 12.15 -7.93
CA PHE A 357 21.94 12.83 -7.42
C PHE A 357 22.26 12.50 -5.96
N VAL A 358 21.38 11.78 -5.26
CA VAL A 358 21.64 11.34 -3.89
C VAL A 358 22.80 10.35 -3.86
N ARG A 359 23.73 10.60 -2.96
CA ARG A 359 24.93 9.76 -2.74
C ARG A 359 25.18 9.62 -1.23
N PRO A 360 25.92 8.57 -0.82
CA PRO A 360 26.49 8.54 0.53
C PRO A 360 27.29 9.82 0.79
N THR A 361 27.08 10.42 1.97
CA THR A 361 27.72 11.72 2.28
C THR A 361 29.21 11.60 2.59
N GLY A 362 29.73 10.39 2.80
CA GLY A 362 31.14 10.12 3.08
C GLY A 362 31.60 10.54 4.49
N THR A 363 30.70 11.12 5.32
CA THR A 363 30.99 11.46 6.72
C THR A 363 30.35 10.46 7.67
N VAL A 364 31.13 9.88 8.57
CA VAL A 364 30.63 8.98 9.61
C VAL A 364 29.92 9.79 10.69
N MET A 365 28.73 9.36 11.10
CA MET A 365 28.01 10.01 12.20
C MET A 365 28.75 9.81 13.52
N ALA A 366 29.00 10.88 14.26
CA ALA A 366 29.70 10.84 15.56
C ALA A 366 28.99 9.97 16.62
N SER A 367 27.68 9.72 16.45
CA SER A 367 26.87 8.87 17.35
C SER A 367 26.61 7.46 16.78
N ALA A 368 27.26 7.08 15.68
CA ALA A 368 27.04 5.79 15.02
C ALA A 368 27.74 4.67 15.79
N GLU A 369 27.00 3.65 16.19
CA GLU A 369 27.55 2.46 16.88
C GLU A 369 28.35 1.56 15.92
N HIS A 370 28.14 1.69 14.58
CA HIS A 370 28.71 0.82 13.54
C HIS A 370 29.23 1.58 12.31
N GLY A 371 29.70 2.82 12.47
CA GLY A 371 30.29 3.59 11.37
C GLY A 371 29.29 4.03 10.28
N GLU A 372 28.09 4.41 10.69
CA GLU A 372 27.06 4.90 9.75
C GLU A 372 27.45 6.27 9.16
N PHE A 373 27.13 6.44 7.87
CA PHE A 373 27.30 7.75 7.22
C PHE A 373 26.16 8.72 7.58
N THR A 374 26.44 10.02 7.46
CA THR A 374 25.43 11.07 7.60
C THR A 374 24.35 10.89 6.53
N PHE A 375 23.07 10.89 6.93
CA PHE A 375 21.99 10.70 6.00
C PHE A 375 21.78 11.91 5.08
N PRO A 376 21.71 11.74 3.75
CA PRO A 376 21.55 12.86 2.82
C PRO A 376 20.18 13.50 2.96
N THR A 377 20.14 14.76 3.43
CA THR A 377 18.91 15.51 3.69
C THR A 377 18.07 15.75 2.44
N LEU A 378 18.69 15.76 1.24
CA LEU A 378 18.00 15.86 -0.03
C LEU A 378 16.92 14.79 -0.18
N LEU A 379 17.11 13.60 0.40
CA LEU A 379 16.14 12.51 0.31
C LEU A 379 14.81 12.82 1.03
N PHE A 380 14.84 13.65 2.08
CA PHE A 380 13.61 14.14 2.70
C PHE A 380 12.79 15.02 1.75
N VAL A 381 13.47 15.87 0.98
CA VAL A 381 12.83 16.71 -0.06
C VAL A 381 12.22 15.83 -1.15
N VAL A 382 12.96 14.81 -1.61
CA VAL A 382 12.46 13.83 -2.58
C VAL A 382 11.15 13.19 -2.11
N TRP A 383 11.11 12.73 -0.84
CA TRP A 383 9.90 12.10 -0.28
C TRP A 383 8.74 13.07 -0.11
N ALA A 384 9.01 14.34 0.20
CA ALA A 384 7.99 15.38 0.22
C ALA A 384 7.38 15.59 -1.18
N PHE A 385 8.20 15.70 -2.22
CA PHE A 385 7.74 15.82 -3.62
C PHE A 385 6.96 14.58 -4.06
N LYS A 386 7.49 13.38 -3.79
CA LYS A 386 6.81 12.11 -4.09
C LYS A 386 5.45 12.03 -3.41
N GLY A 387 5.39 12.22 -2.09
CA GLY A 387 4.15 12.11 -1.34
C GLY A 387 3.09 13.11 -1.81
N PHE A 388 3.47 14.36 -1.97
CA PHE A 388 2.56 15.40 -2.45
C PHE A 388 2.11 15.14 -3.90
N GLY A 389 3.04 14.85 -4.80
CA GLY A 389 2.74 14.61 -6.21
C GLY A 389 1.84 13.39 -6.42
N MET A 390 2.14 12.27 -5.78
CA MET A 390 1.33 11.04 -5.89
C MET A 390 -0.06 11.23 -5.28
N ALA A 391 -0.23 12.02 -4.23
CA ALA A 391 -1.55 12.32 -3.69
C ALA A 391 -2.45 13.04 -4.69
N LEU A 392 -1.91 13.96 -5.50
CA LEU A 392 -2.66 14.60 -6.60
C LEU A 392 -3.08 13.57 -7.66
N VAL A 393 -2.21 12.61 -7.98
CA VAL A 393 -2.47 11.55 -8.95
C VAL A 393 -3.59 10.65 -8.45
N HIS A 394 -3.42 10.05 -7.27
CA HIS A 394 -4.37 9.08 -6.71
C HIS A 394 -5.76 9.68 -6.47
N ASN A 395 -5.83 10.94 -6.02
CA ASN A 395 -7.12 11.61 -5.80
C ASN A 395 -7.97 11.74 -7.08
N CYS A 396 -7.33 11.84 -8.25
CA CYS A 396 -8.00 12.14 -9.51
C CYS A 396 -8.09 10.94 -10.47
N SER A 397 -7.23 9.91 -10.32
CA SER A 397 -7.09 8.82 -11.28
C SER A 397 -8.31 7.89 -11.33
N PHE A 398 -8.70 7.34 -10.20
CA PHE A 398 -9.85 6.45 -10.12
C PHE A 398 -11.17 7.11 -10.55
N PRO A 399 -11.55 8.31 -10.07
CA PRO A 399 -12.73 9.01 -10.55
C PRO A 399 -12.72 9.23 -12.08
N MET A 400 -11.55 9.48 -12.68
CA MET A 400 -11.41 9.69 -14.10
C MET A 400 -11.70 8.42 -14.91
N VAL A 401 -11.32 7.25 -14.40
CA VAL A 401 -11.64 5.95 -15.02
C VAL A 401 -13.15 5.66 -14.95
N VAL A 402 -13.77 5.92 -13.80
CA VAL A 402 -15.20 5.67 -13.59
C VAL A 402 -16.08 6.61 -14.42
N GLU A 403 -15.64 7.85 -14.67
CA GLU A 403 -16.37 8.80 -15.54
C GLU A 403 -16.44 8.39 -17.01
N LEU A 404 -15.58 7.46 -17.45
CA LEU A 404 -15.62 6.93 -18.82
C LEU A 404 -16.68 5.86 -19.03
N CYS A 405 -17.33 5.37 -17.99
CA CYS A 405 -18.29 4.28 -18.08
C CYS A 405 -19.68 4.68 -17.60
N SER A 406 -20.67 3.89 -18.02
CA SER A 406 -22.03 3.97 -17.49
C SER A 406 -22.11 3.37 -16.08
N SER A 407 -23.09 3.81 -15.29
CA SER A 407 -23.31 3.37 -13.90
C SER A 407 -23.38 1.84 -13.73
N LYS A 408 -23.92 1.11 -14.73
CA LYS A 408 -23.98 -0.36 -14.72
C LYS A 408 -22.62 -1.02 -14.89
N LYS A 409 -21.63 -0.31 -15.43
CA LYS A 409 -20.29 -0.85 -15.74
C LYS A 409 -19.22 -0.41 -14.77
N ILE A 410 -19.54 0.39 -13.73
CA ILE A 410 -18.59 0.91 -12.72
C ILE A 410 -17.74 -0.24 -12.13
N GLY A 411 -18.36 -1.33 -11.67
CA GLY A 411 -17.62 -2.46 -11.10
C GLY A 411 -16.60 -3.10 -12.07
N LYS A 412 -16.92 -3.15 -13.37
CA LYS A 412 -16.00 -3.65 -14.39
C LYS A 412 -14.80 -2.73 -14.58
N PHE A 413 -15.00 -1.42 -14.56
CA PHE A 413 -13.94 -0.42 -14.74
C PHE A 413 -13.08 -0.30 -13.49
N THR A 414 -13.68 -0.39 -12.31
CA THR A 414 -12.97 -0.56 -11.04
C THR A 414 -12.06 -1.80 -11.09
N GLY A 415 -12.58 -2.93 -11.61
CA GLY A 415 -11.77 -4.14 -11.81
C GLY A 415 -10.58 -3.94 -12.76
N TYR A 416 -10.73 -3.14 -13.81
CA TYR A 416 -9.61 -2.82 -14.72
C TYR A 416 -8.56 -1.96 -14.04
N TYR A 417 -8.98 -0.96 -13.25
CA TYR A 417 -8.07 -0.12 -12.45
C TYR A 417 -7.24 -0.98 -11.49
N TYR A 418 -7.88 -1.77 -10.64
CA TYR A 418 -7.15 -2.64 -9.72
C TYR A 418 -6.31 -3.72 -10.42
N ALA A 419 -6.74 -4.24 -11.56
CA ALA A 419 -5.93 -5.18 -12.32
C ALA A 419 -4.65 -4.53 -12.85
N ALA A 420 -4.70 -3.28 -13.31
CA ALA A 420 -3.53 -2.54 -13.75
C ALA A 420 -2.55 -2.27 -12.59
N SER A 421 -3.05 -1.74 -11.47
CA SER A 421 -2.23 -1.44 -10.30
C SER A 421 -1.60 -2.69 -9.68
N MET A 422 -2.37 -3.76 -9.45
CA MET A 422 -1.84 -5.01 -8.88
C MET A 422 -0.86 -5.73 -9.81
N SER A 423 -1.10 -5.68 -11.13
CA SER A 423 -0.14 -6.23 -12.09
C SER A 423 1.18 -5.46 -12.06
N ALA A 424 1.16 -4.13 -11.95
CA ALA A 424 2.34 -3.31 -11.78
C ALA A 424 3.11 -3.67 -10.50
N GLN A 425 2.40 -3.81 -9.38
CA GLN A 425 2.99 -4.18 -8.09
C GLN A 425 3.58 -5.60 -8.09
N THR A 426 3.01 -6.53 -8.86
CA THR A 426 3.56 -7.89 -9.02
C THR A 426 4.82 -7.89 -9.88
N VAL A 427 4.80 -7.19 -11.01
CA VAL A 427 5.90 -7.20 -11.98
C VAL A 427 7.12 -6.42 -11.48
N THR A 428 6.89 -5.32 -10.76
CA THR A 428 7.95 -4.37 -10.38
C THR A 428 9.05 -4.97 -9.51
N PRO A 429 8.78 -5.67 -8.40
CA PRO A 429 9.84 -6.22 -7.55
C PRO A 429 10.75 -7.19 -8.32
N ILE A 430 10.16 -8.01 -9.20
CA ILE A 430 10.89 -8.96 -10.04
C ILE A 430 11.77 -8.21 -11.05
N LEU A 431 11.16 -7.32 -11.82
CA LEU A 431 11.85 -6.60 -12.89
C LEU A 431 12.97 -5.72 -12.35
N LEU A 432 12.69 -4.96 -11.28
CA LEU A 432 13.72 -4.11 -10.68
C LEU A 432 14.81 -4.94 -10.00
N GLY A 433 14.49 -6.06 -9.36
CA GLY A 433 15.49 -6.98 -8.83
C GLY A 433 16.46 -7.48 -9.91
N LEU A 434 15.95 -7.81 -11.11
CA LEU A 434 16.76 -8.18 -12.28
C LEU A 434 17.57 -6.99 -12.80
N VAL A 435 17.00 -5.79 -12.85
CA VAL A 435 17.69 -4.56 -13.27
C VAL A 435 18.83 -4.22 -12.31
N LEU A 436 18.60 -4.31 -10.99
CA LEU A 436 19.63 -4.08 -9.97
C LEU A 436 20.80 -5.07 -10.13
N LYS A 437 20.48 -6.36 -10.34
CA LYS A 437 21.49 -7.39 -10.62
C LYS A 437 22.26 -7.11 -11.91
N ALA A 438 21.56 -6.77 -13.00
CA ALA A 438 22.21 -6.53 -14.29
C ALA A 438 23.06 -5.25 -14.32
N ALA A 439 22.59 -4.19 -13.65
CA ALA A 439 23.30 -2.91 -13.57
C ALA A 439 24.45 -2.92 -12.55
N MET A 440 24.45 -3.88 -11.62
CA MET A 440 25.38 -3.95 -10.47
C MET A 440 25.50 -2.61 -9.72
N ALA A 441 24.39 -1.88 -9.61
CA ALA A 441 24.39 -0.54 -9.02
C ALA A 441 23.05 -0.17 -8.39
N TRP A 442 23.04 0.23 -7.12
CA TRP A 442 21.86 0.77 -6.43
C TRP A 442 21.28 2.03 -7.09
N ARG A 443 22.10 2.75 -7.86
CA ARG A 443 21.64 3.91 -8.66
C ARG A 443 20.61 3.54 -9.72
N ALA A 444 20.49 2.27 -10.09
CA ALA A 444 19.46 1.81 -11.00
C ALA A 444 18.04 2.01 -10.41
N LEU A 445 17.87 1.97 -9.08
CA LEU A 445 16.57 2.21 -8.41
C LEU A 445 15.99 3.59 -8.74
N PRO A 446 16.64 4.74 -8.43
CA PRO A 446 16.09 6.05 -8.75
C PRO A 446 15.96 6.28 -10.26
N VAL A 447 16.89 5.77 -11.07
CA VAL A 447 16.82 5.88 -12.54
C VAL A 447 15.60 5.13 -13.08
N TYR A 448 15.36 3.91 -12.65
CA TYR A 448 14.20 3.10 -13.02
C TYR A 448 12.88 3.84 -12.67
N ALA A 449 12.75 4.30 -11.43
CA ALA A 449 11.57 5.02 -10.99
C ALA A 449 11.35 6.34 -11.77
N THR A 450 12.43 7.08 -12.04
CA THR A 450 12.40 8.32 -12.82
C THR A 450 11.92 8.10 -14.25
N ILE A 451 12.47 7.09 -14.93
CA ILE A 451 12.11 6.75 -16.33
C ILE A 451 10.63 6.36 -16.39
N LEU A 452 10.16 5.50 -15.50
CA LEU A 452 8.76 5.06 -15.49
C LEU A 452 7.79 6.19 -15.18
N THR A 453 8.14 7.08 -14.25
CA THR A 453 7.30 8.26 -13.96
C THR A 453 7.27 9.23 -15.14
N LEU A 454 8.39 9.42 -15.83
CA LEU A 454 8.44 10.24 -17.06
C LEU A 454 7.59 9.63 -18.18
N LEU A 455 7.72 8.33 -18.41
CA LEU A 455 6.90 7.61 -19.40
C LEU A 455 5.42 7.70 -19.06
N SER A 456 5.07 7.50 -17.78
CA SER A 456 3.71 7.65 -17.31
C SER A 456 3.17 9.07 -17.55
N CYS A 457 3.94 10.09 -17.19
CA CYS A 457 3.57 11.49 -17.40
C CYS A 457 3.39 11.80 -18.89
N THR A 458 4.26 11.34 -19.76
CA THR A 458 4.18 11.57 -21.21
C THR A 458 2.99 10.85 -21.83
N VAL A 459 2.80 9.56 -21.54
CA VAL A 459 1.66 8.78 -22.01
C VAL A 459 0.34 9.43 -21.57
N PHE A 460 0.23 9.75 -20.29
CA PHE A 460 -0.97 10.35 -19.73
C PHE A 460 -1.27 11.73 -20.35
N THR A 461 -0.29 12.61 -20.36
CA THR A 461 -0.48 13.99 -20.84
C THR A 461 -0.75 14.05 -22.34
N ALA A 462 -0.09 13.20 -23.15
CA ALA A 462 -0.25 13.18 -24.60
C ALA A 462 -1.55 12.50 -25.06
N LEU A 463 -1.91 11.36 -24.48
CA LEU A 463 -2.99 10.50 -24.98
C LEU A 463 -4.33 10.70 -24.28
N VAL A 464 -4.34 11.17 -23.03
CA VAL A 464 -5.57 11.40 -22.27
C VAL A 464 -6.11 12.78 -22.57
N LYS A 465 -7.39 12.86 -22.98
CA LYS A 465 -8.09 14.14 -23.18
C LYS A 465 -8.69 14.64 -21.87
N ASN A 466 -8.82 15.97 -21.75
CA ASN A 466 -9.48 16.55 -20.58
C ASN A 466 -10.98 16.26 -20.63
N ILE A 467 -11.48 15.49 -19.68
CA ILE A 467 -12.90 15.25 -19.51
C ILE A 467 -13.46 16.45 -18.76
N LYS A 468 -14.39 17.20 -19.36
CA LYS A 468 -15.19 18.16 -18.60
C LYS A 468 -16.02 17.32 -17.63
N ALA A 469 -15.83 17.55 -16.33
CA ALA A 469 -16.61 16.90 -15.30
C ALA A 469 -18.11 17.10 -15.61
N GLY A 470 -18.75 16.06 -16.13
CA GLY A 470 -20.21 15.97 -16.02
C GLY A 470 -20.49 16.00 -14.53
N LYS A 471 -21.56 16.69 -14.08
CA LYS A 471 -21.96 16.78 -12.68
C LYS A 471 -22.26 15.40 -12.07
N VAL A 472 -21.25 14.56 -11.94
CA VAL A 472 -21.26 13.37 -11.09
C VAL A 472 -20.82 13.85 -9.70
N ALA A 473 -21.54 13.43 -8.68
CA ALA A 473 -21.38 13.88 -7.30
C ALA A 473 -19.91 14.08 -6.93
N ASN A 474 -19.58 15.25 -6.40
CA ASN A 474 -18.27 15.60 -5.91
C ASN A 474 -17.78 14.55 -4.91
N VAL A 475 -16.91 13.66 -5.34
CA VAL A 475 -16.09 12.83 -4.46
C VAL A 475 -14.99 13.74 -3.95
N THR A 476 -15.16 14.29 -2.74
CA THR A 476 -14.20 15.23 -2.14
C THR A 476 -13.05 14.48 -1.47
N GLY A 477 -11.89 15.12 -1.36
CA GLY A 477 -10.56 14.62 -0.99
C GLY A 477 -10.42 13.45 0.00
N ILE A 478 -11.31 13.30 1.00
CA ILE A 478 -11.33 12.16 1.94
C ILE A 478 -11.90 10.88 1.28
N GLU A 479 -12.75 11.03 0.27
CA GLU A 479 -13.42 9.94 -0.43
C GLU A 479 -12.50 9.24 -1.45
N ALA A 480 -11.47 9.95 -1.90
CA ALA A 480 -10.47 9.43 -2.85
C ALA A 480 -9.42 8.52 -2.17
N LEU A 481 -9.22 8.66 -0.86
CA LEU A 481 -8.29 7.80 -0.08
C LEU A 481 -8.69 6.32 -0.06
N GLY A 482 -9.88 5.97 -0.50
CA GLY A 482 -10.36 4.59 -0.54
C GLY A 482 -10.30 3.91 -1.91
N ALA A 483 -9.74 4.57 -2.90
CA ALA A 483 -9.64 4.02 -4.25
C ALA A 483 -8.33 3.22 -4.48
N ASP A 484 -7.36 3.33 -3.59
CA ASP A 484 -6.00 2.79 -3.76
C ASP A 484 -5.67 1.54 -2.93
N ASP A 485 -6.64 1.00 -2.15
CA ASP A 485 -6.47 -0.24 -1.35
C ASP A 485 -7.18 -1.46 -1.96
#